data_9ae4158e2d4d966bdf5a596d5a3574f1
#
_entry.id   9ae4158e2d4d966bdf5a596d5a3574f1
#
_cell.length_a   1.000
_cell.length_b   1.000
_cell.length_c   1.000
_cell.angle_alpha   90.00
_cell.angle_beta   90.00
_cell.angle_gamma   90.00
#
_symmetry.space_group_name_H-M   'P 1'
#
loop_
_entity.id
_entity.type
_entity.pdbx_description
1 polymer ?
#
loop_
_entity_poly.entity_id
_entity_poly.type
_entity_poly.pdbx_seq_one_letter_code
_entity_poly.pdbx_strand_id
1 'polypeptide(L)'
;MSEVDLVIEVMDARIPFSSENPMVAELRQHRPCIKILNKSDLADPEITKMWLAHFDKEQGVKAQALSVLDKSKTKNLPNLCRKLLPERGTAVKSIRVMIMGIPNVGKSTLINTLAGKTLAKVGDEPAVTKEVSSGQHRIILDGNIALSDTPGILWPKIENENSSYRLAVTGAIKNTAIDFEDIALFAADYLIDAYSEKVIERYKLKQCPQTGIQLLKEIGRRRGCLRAGGIIDMQRASEILIHEIRSGALGALSFETPEMIANETASINAD
;
A
#
# COMPACT_ATOMS: atom_id res chain seq x y z
N MET A 1 12.98 -15.37 14.13
CA MET A 1 12.68 -14.09 14.83
C MET A 1 13.46 -13.85 16.13
N SER A 2 14.23 -14.80 16.66
CA SER A 2 14.98 -14.61 17.92
C SER A 2 15.98 -13.44 17.93
N GLU A 3 16.41 -12.99 16.76
CA GLU A 3 17.40 -11.94 16.61
C GLU A 3 16.83 -10.56 16.19
N VAL A 4 15.52 -10.34 16.16
CA VAL A 4 14.88 -9.08 15.76
C VAL A 4 14.48 -8.31 17.00
N ASP A 5 14.76 -7.03 17.03
CA ASP A 5 14.43 -6.13 18.15
C ASP A 5 13.23 -5.23 17.84
N LEU A 6 13.02 -4.89 16.55
CA LEU A 6 11.94 -4.04 16.08
C LEU A 6 11.50 -4.49 14.69
N VAL A 7 10.20 -4.41 14.42
CA VAL A 7 9.62 -4.68 13.11
C VAL A 7 9.18 -3.36 12.46
N ILE A 8 9.48 -3.19 11.19
CA ILE A 8 8.88 -2.15 10.35
C ILE A 8 7.96 -2.85 9.35
N GLU A 9 6.68 -2.59 9.45
CA GLU A 9 5.69 -3.06 8.49
C GLU A 9 5.38 -1.96 7.49
N VAL A 10 5.60 -2.23 6.20
CA VAL A 10 5.35 -1.28 5.12
C VAL A 10 4.05 -1.64 4.43
N MET A 11 3.10 -0.71 4.45
CA MET A 11 1.76 -0.82 3.87
C MET A 11 1.55 0.27 2.81
N ASP A 12 0.54 0.11 1.97
CA ASP A 12 0.12 1.15 1.02
C ASP A 12 -0.90 2.08 1.70
N ALA A 13 -0.59 3.38 1.77
CA ALA A 13 -1.43 4.38 2.45
C ALA A 13 -2.85 4.50 1.85
N ARG A 14 -3.08 4.03 0.63
CA ARG A 14 -4.38 4.03 -0.03
C ARG A 14 -5.29 2.90 0.47
N ILE A 15 -4.68 1.84 1.02
CA ILE A 15 -5.35 0.60 1.47
C ILE A 15 -4.63 0.03 2.71
N PRO A 16 -4.58 0.75 3.85
CA PRO A 16 -3.76 0.37 5.00
C PRO A 16 -4.14 -1.00 5.58
N PHE A 17 -5.43 -1.29 5.78
CA PHE A 17 -5.91 -2.58 6.28
C PHE A 17 -5.67 -3.70 5.27
N SER A 18 -6.11 -3.50 4.02
CA SER A 18 -5.96 -4.53 2.98
C SER A 18 -4.50 -4.84 2.66
N SER A 19 -3.57 -3.94 2.94
CA SER A 19 -2.13 -4.15 2.75
C SER A 19 -1.38 -4.53 4.02
N GLU A 20 -2.04 -4.59 5.17
CA GLU A 20 -1.50 -5.13 6.41
C GLU A 20 -1.39 -6.66 6.32
N ASN A 21 -0.26 -7.21 6.78
CA ASN A 21 -0.10 -8.66 6.84
C ASN A 21 -0.44 -9.18 8.23
N PRO A 22 -1.55 -9.92 8.42
CA PRO A 22 -1.97 -10.41 9.73
C PRO A 22 -0.92 -11.27 10.44
N MET A 23 -0.06 -11.95 9.68
CA MET A 23 1.04 -12.74 10.26
C MET A 23 2.09 -11.86 10.98
N VAL A 24 2.19 -10.56 10.64
CA VAL A 24 3.15 -9.67 11.30
C VAL A 24 2.81 -9.49 12.76
N ALA A 25 1.52 -9.36 13.10
CA ALA A 25 1.06 -9.23 14.48
C ALA A 25 1.46 -10.46 15.33
N GLU A 26 1.30 -11.68 14.80
CA GLU A 26 1.71 -12.91 15.46
C GLU A 26 3.24 -13.02 15.58
N LEU A 27 3.95 -12.76 14.49
CA LEU A 27 5.40 -12.94 14.42
C LEU A 27 6.17 -11.94 15.29
N ARG A 28 5.67 -10.69 15.39
CA ARG A 28 6.32 -9.68 16.23
C ARG A 28 6.17 -9.93 17.72
N GLN A 29 5.10 -10.65 18.14
CA GLN A 29 4.77 -10.83 19.55
C GLN A 29 4.68 -9.48 20.29
N HIS A 30 5.49 -9.26 21.31
CA HIS A 30 5.57 -8.02 22.12
C HIS A 30 6.66 -7.04 21.62
N ARG A 31 7.30 -7.33 20.49
CA ARG A 31 8.30 -6.39 19.93
C ARG A 31 7.63 -5.13 19.40
N PRO A 32 8.24 -3.98 19.59
CA PRO A 32 7.72 -2.74 19.02
C PRO A 32 7.65 -2.84 17.49
N CYS A 33 6.61 -2.22 16.92
CA CYS A 33 6.37 -2.16 15.49
C CYS A 33 6.21 -0.72 15.03
N ILE A 34 6.83 -0.39 13.89
CA ILE A 34 6.54 0.84 13.16
C ILE A 34 5.73 0.46 11.93
N LYS A 35 4.46 0.89 11.87
CA LYS A 35 3.62 0.77 10.70
C LYS A 35 3.84 1.96 9.77
N ILE A 36 4.36 1.72 8.58
CA ILE A 36 4.64 2.75 7.58
C ILE A 36 3.52 2.75 6.54
N LEU A 37 2.71 3.80 6.52
CA LEU A 37 1.77 4.08 5.45
C LEU A 37 2.53 4.74 4.30
N ASN A 38 3.07 3.93 3.40
CA ASN A 38 3.87 4.39 2.27
C ASN A 38 3.00 4.86 1.10
N LYS A 39 3.57 5.59 0.15
CA LYS A 39 2.85 6.24 -0.96
C LYS A 39 1.78 7.23 -0.48
N SER A 40 2.02 7.90 0.63
CA SER A 40 1.08 8.85 1.22
C SER A 40 0.79 10.06 0.32
N ASP A 41 1.62 10.32 -0.67
CA ASP A 41 1.41 11.29 -1.74
C ASP A 41 0.26 10.91 -2.69
N LEU A 42 -0.07 9.61 -2.78
CA LEU A 42 -1.16 9.07 -3.59
C LEU A 42 -2.45 8.84 -2.78
N ALA A 43 -2.39 8.93 -1.46
CA ALA A 43 -3.49 8.65 -0.54
C ALA A 43 -4.19 9.93 -0.08
N ASP A 44 -5.49 9.83 0.20
CA ASP A 44 -6.28 10.90 0.80
C ASP A 44 -5.68 11.29 2.15
N PRO A 45 -5.31 12.57 2.37
CA PRO A 45 -4.63 12.99 3.57
C PRO A 45 -5.51 12.90 4.83
N GLU A 46 -6.81 13.12 4.72
CA GLU A 46 -7.71 13.03 5.89
C GLU A 46 -7.92 11.56 6.29
N ILE A 47 -8.13 10.67 5.32
CA ILE A 47 -8.23 9.23 5.58
C ILE A 47 -6.90 8.69 6.12
N THR A 48 -5.77 9.18 5.59
CA THR A 48 -4.45 8.81 6.12
C THR A 48 -4.30 9.20 7.60
N LYS A 49 -4.76 10.37 8.02
CA LYS A 49 -4.77 10.78 9.43
C LYS A 49 -5.63 9.87 10.31
N MET A 50 -6.80 9.46 9.80
CA MET A 50 -7.69 8.54 10.51
C MET A 50 -6.99 7.19 10.76
N TRP A 51 -6.30 6.65 9.77
CA TRP A 51 -5.53 5.41 9.89
C TRP A 51 -4.33 5.52 10.83
N LEU A 52 -3.59 6.65 10.80
CA LEU A 52 -2.51 6.88 11.75
C LEU A 52 -3.04 6.87 13.19
N ALA A 53 -4.15 7.57 13.44
CA ALA A 53 -4.79 7.59 14.75
C ALA A 53 -5.36 6.21 15.17
N HIS A 54 -5.80 5.40 14.20
CA HIS A 54 -6.26 4.04 14.45
C HIS A 54 -5.11 3.13 14.91
N PHE A 55 -4.02 3.07 14.15
CA PHE A 55 -2.87 2.23 14.46
C PHE A 55 -2.09 2.68 15.71
N ASP A 56 -2.05 3.97 16.00
CA ASP A 56 -1.39 4.49 17.21
C ASP A 56 -2.11 4.05 18.51
N LYS A 57 -3.32 3.50 18.43
CA LYS A 57 -4.02 2.88 19.59
C LYS A 57 -3.54 1.46 19.90
N GLU A 58 -2.88 0.80 18.95
CA GLU A 58 -2.37 -0.54 19.14
C GLU A 58 -1.15 -0.54 20.08
N GLN A 59 -1.13 -1.47 21.04
CA GLN A 59 -0.04 -1.55 22.00
C GLN A 59 1.31 -1.88 21.32
N GLY A 60 2.30 -1.07 21.57
CA GLY A 60 3.65 -1.23 21.03
C GLY A 60 3.78 -0.89 19.54
N VAL A 61 2.79 -0.22 18.96
CA VAL A 61 2.79 0.24 17.57
C VAL A 61 2.99 1.75 17.50
N LYS A 62 3.75 2.20 16.52
CA LYS A 62 3.82 3.60 16.10
C LYS A 62 3.61 3.69 14.61
N ALA A 63 2.61 4.46 14.18
CA ALA A 63 2.31 4.65 12.78
C ALA A 63 2.96 5.94 12.22
N GLN A 64 3.39 5.89 10.96
CA GLN A 64 3.93 7.04 10.24
C GLN A 64 3.59 6.97 8.75
N ALA A 65 3.08 8.08 8.20
CA ALA A 65 2.88 8.21 6.76
C ALA A 65 4.17 8.70 6.08
N LEU A 66 4.59 7.99 5.04
CA LEU A 66 5.76 8.30 4.24
C LEU A 66 5.43 8.35 2.74
N SER A 67 6.17 9.18 2.03
CA SER A 67 6.28 9.13 0.57
C SER A 67 7.75 9.05 0.19
N VAL A 68 8.07 8.28 -0.83
CA VAL A 68 9.43 8.25 -1.40
C VAL A 68 9.85 9.61 -1.96
N LEU A 69 8.90 10.49 -2.23
CA LEU A 69 9.14 11.87 -2.65
C LEU A 69 9.63 12.74 -1.47
N ASP A 70 9.22 12.42 -0.24
CA ASP A 70 9.65 13.11 0.99
C ASP A 70 10.84 12.39 1.66
N LYS A 71 12.01 12.60 1.10
CA LYS A 71 13.26 12.02 1.63
C LYS A 71 13.57 12.44 3.07
N SER A 72 13.05 13.60 3.52
CA SER A 72 13.32 14.12 4.86
C SER A 72 12.67 13.25 5.94
N LYS A 73 11.40 12.91 5.76
CA LYS A 73 10.68 12.01 6.67
C LYS A 73 11.28 10.61 6.69
N THR A 74 11.65 10.08 5.51
CA THR A 74 12.29 8.76 5.40
C THR A 74 13.60 8.73 6.17
N LYS A 75 14.45 9.76 6.05
CA LYS A 75 15.71 9.87 6.78
C LYS A 75 15.55 9.97 8.31
N ASN A 76 14.36 10.33 8.80
CA ASN A 76 14.09 10.39 10.24
C ASN A 76 13.69 9.03 10.85
N LEU A 77 13.42 8.03 10.04
CA LEU A 77 13.02 6.68 10.50
C LEU A 77 14.03 6.04 11.47
N PRO A 78 15.37 6.15 11.29
CA PRO A 78 16.35 5.70 12.26
C PRO A 78 16.18 6.34 13.65
N ASN A 79 15.83 7.62 13.71
CA ASN A 79 15.57 8.32 14.97
C ASN A 79 14.32 7.79 15.68
N LEU A 80 13.28 7.43 14.89
CA LEU A 80 12.09 6.80 15.44
C LEU A 80 12.39 5.42 16.02
N CYS A 81 13.22 4.61 15.36
CA CYS A 81 13.68 3.33 15.89
C CYS A 81 14.39 3.49 17.25
N ARG A 82 15.29 4.48 17.38
CA ARG A 82 15.98 4.75 18.64
C ARG A 82 15.06 5.22 19.75
N LYS A 83 14.03 6.03 19.42
CA LYS A 83 13.03 6.47 20.40
C LYS A 83 12.21 5.31 20.97
N LEU A 84 11.92 4.30 20.16
CA LEU A 84 11.18 3.11 20.60
C LEU A 84 12.05 2.11 21.37
N LEU A 85 13.36 2.14 21.16
CA LEU A 85 14.32 1.24 21.80
C LEU A 85 15.52 2.05 22.37
N PRO A 86 15.30 2.89 23.41
CA PRO A 86 16.34 3.76 23.95
C PRO A 86 17.55 3.00 24.54
N GLU A 87 17.32 1.75 24.99
CA GLU A 87 18.35 0.87 25.54
C GLU A 87 19.27 0.24 24.45
N ARG A 88 18.99 0.52 23.17
CA ARG A 88 19.74 0.00 22.02
C ARG A 88 20.12 1.16 21.08
N GLY A 89 20.78 0.85 19.97
CA GLY A 89 21.27 1.88 19.04
C GLY A 89 22.49 2.62 19.56
N THR A 90 23.21 2.02 20.53
CA THR A 90 24.46 2.51 21.07
C THR A 90 25.66 1.93 20.30
N ALA A 91 26.86 2.45 20.53
CA ALA A 91 28.11 1.92 19.91
C ALA A 91 28.32 0.41 20.18
N VAL A 92 27.74 -0.11 21.26
CA VAL A 92 27.90 -1.50 21.70
C VAL A 92 26.75 -2.40 21.26
N LYS A 93 25.50 -1.86 21.18
CA LYS A 93 24.31 -2.65 20.87
C LYS A 93 23.56 -2.03 19.69
N SER A 94 23.63 -2.66 18.51
CA SER A 94 22.82 -2.28 17.36
C SER A 94 21.35 -2.64 17.55
N ILE A 95 20.46 -1.85 16.94
CA ILE A 95 19.04 -2.19 16.78
C ILE A 95 18.91 -3.09 15.54
N ARG A 96 18.42 -4.30 15.73
CA ARG A 96 18.14 -5.25 14.63
C ARG A 96 16.71 -5.07 14.19
N VAL A 97 16.56 -4.49 13.01
CA VAL A 97 15.24 -4.14 12.42
C VAL A 97 14.93 -5.09 11.28
N MET A 98 13.74 -5.65 11.27
CA MET A 98 13.19 -6.41 10.16
C MET A 98 12.16 -5.57 9.43
N ILE A 99 12.31 -5.45 8.10
CA ILE A 99 11.32 -4.76 7.25
C ILE A 99 10.44 -5.82 6.60
N MET A 100 9.14 -5.70 6.80
CA MET A 100 8.12 -6.61 6.29
C MET A 100 7.04 -5.85 5.50
N GLY A 101 6.23 -6.57 4.77
CA GLY A 101 5.08 -6.05 4.03
C GLY A 101 4.83 -6.85 2.75
N ILE A 102 3.66 -6.65 2.17
CA ILE A 102 3.25 -7.32 0.93
C ILE A 102 4.04 -6.84 -0.30
N PRO A 103 3.94 -7.49 -1.45
CA PRO A 103 4.55 -7.01 -2.69
C PRO A 103 4.08 -5.59 -3.05
N ASN A 104 4.91 -4.84 -3.75
CA ASN A 104 4.63 -3.52 -4.37
C ASN A 104 4.21 -2.38 -3.42
N VAL A 105 4.31 -2.55 -2.10
CA VAL A 105 4.09 -1.44 -1.14
C VAL A 105 5.29 -0.48 -1.04
N GLY A 106 6.41 -0.78 -1.70
CA GLY A 106 7.59 0.09 -1.77
C GLY A 106 8.71 -0.22 -0.77
N LYS A 107 8.78 -1.44 -0.22
CA LYS A 107 9.86 -1.87 0.69
C LYS A 107 11.26 -1.62 0.13
N SER A 108 11.52 -2.13 -1.08
CA SER A 108 12.84 -1.99 -1.72
C SER A 108 13.22 -0.52 -1.94
N THR A 109 12.26 0.32 -2.29
CA THR A 109 12.47 1.76 -2.46
C THR A 109 12.79 2.42 -1.12
N LEU A 110 12.08 2.05 -0.04
CA LEU A 110 12.34 2.53 1.31
C LEU A 110 13.76 2.15 1.77
N ILE A 111 14.15 0.89 1.58
CA ILE A 111 15.48 0.38 1.93
C ILE A 111 16.57 1.14 1.16
N ASN A 112 16.42 1.31 -0.15
CA ASN A 112 17.36 2.04 -0.99
C ASN A 112 17.51 3.52 -0.55
N THR A 113 16.38 4.15 -0.19
CA THR A 113 16.39 5.54 0.30
C THR A 113 17.10 5.66 1.65
N LEU A 114 16.86 4.72 2.56
CA LEU A 114 17.54 4.67 3.87
C LEU A 114 19.03 4.39 3.75
N ALA A 115 19.42 3.50 2.85
CA ALA A 115 20.82 3.14 2.62
C ALA A 115 21.59 4.19 1.81
N GLY A 116 20.91 5.14 1.18
CA GLY A 116 21.51 6.16 0.30
C GLY A 116 22.13 5.60 -0.98
N LYS A 117 21.87 4.33 -1.32
CA LYS A 117 22.35 3.64 -2.51
C LYS A 117 21.39 2.52 -2.94
N THR A 118 21.47 2.10 -4.19
CA THR A 118 20.66 0.98 -4.71
C THR A 118 21.22 -0.35 -4.20
N LEU A 119 20.55 -0.94 -3.21
CA LEU A 119 20.90 -2.24 -2.63
C LEU A 119 19.89 -3.30 -2.95
N ALA A 120 18.60 -2.94 -3.00
CA ALA A 120 17.50 -3.82 -3.34
C ALA A 120 16.98 -3.53 -4.76
N LYS A 121 16.64 -4.58 -5.51
CA LYS A 121 16.02 -4.42 -6.83
C LYS A 121 14.61 -3.86 -6.66
N VAL A 122 14.30 -2.81 -7.41
CA VAL A 122 12.96 -2.23 -7.50
C VAL A 122 12.33 -2.69 -8.80
N GLY A 123 11.11 -3.17 -8.77
CA GLY A 123 10.35 -3.55 -9.96
C GLY A 123 8.86 -3.43 -9.70
N ASP A 124 8.10 -3.14 -10.75
CA ASP A 124 6.64 -2.96 -10.70
C ASP A 124 5.88 -4.29 -10.76
N GLU A 125 6.60 -5.42 -10.95
CA GLU A 125 5.98 -6.74 -10.95
C GLU A 125 5.94 -7.35 -9.55
N PRO A 126 4.80 -7.97 -9.15
CA PRO A 126 4.71 -8.75 -7.92
C PRO A 126 5.76 -9.87 -7.91
N ALA A 127 6.52 -9.98 -6.81
CA ALA A 127 7.57 -10.99 -6.60
C ALA A 127 8.90 -10.79 -7.35
N VAL A 128 9.28 -9.56 -7.72
CA VAL A 128 10.58 -9.28 -8.39
C VAL A 128 11.77 -9.40 -7.42
N THR A 129 11.56 -9.39 -6.12
CA THR A 129 12.61 -9.71 -5.15
C THR A 129 12.82 -11.22 -5.13
N LYS A 130 13.32 -11.77 -6.26
CA LYS A 130 13.76 -13.17 -6.33
C LYS A 130 15.08 -13.28 -5.58
N GLU A 131 15.09 -14.20 -4.61
CA GLU A 131 16.27 -14.78 -3.96
C GLU A 131 17.37 -13.78 -3.57
N VAL A 132 17.29 -13.31 -2.35
CA VAL A 132 18.49 -13.00 -1.62
C VAL A 132 19.23 -14.34 -1.49
N SER A 133 20.28 -14.53 -2.30
CA SER A 133 21.22 -15.62 -2.11
C SER A 133 21.48 -15.81 -0.61
N SER A 134 21.51 -17.02 -0.15
CA SER A 134 21.55 -17.55 1.21
C SER A 134 22.61 -16.96 2.18
N GLY A 135 22.68 -15.65 2.27
CA GLY A 135 23.40 -14.88 3.26
C GLY A 135 22.52 -13.71 3.63
N GLN A 136 22.09 -13.63 4.89
CA GLN A 136 21.35 -12.48 5.42
C GLN A 136 22.20 -11.21 5.23
N HIS A 137 21.98 -10.49 4.14
CA HIS A 137 22.63 -9.20 3.94
C HIS A 137 22.02 -8.19 4.89
N ARG A 138 22.64 -8.02 6.04
CA ARG A 138 22.33 -6.94 6.98
C ARG A 138 22.84 -5.63 6.40
N ILE A 139 21.94 -4.71 6.15
CA ILE A 139 22.26 -3.35 5.73
C ILE A 139 22.45 -2.53 7.00
N ILE A 140 23.68 -2.04 7.22
CA ILE A 140 23.97 -1.17 8.35
C ILE A 140 23.65 0.26 7.96
N LEU A 141 22.72 0.87 8.68
CA LEU A 141 22.43 2.31 8.60
C LEU A 141 23.20 3.08 9.65
N ASP A 142 23.31 4.40 9.47
CA ASP A 142 23.88 5.30 10.45
C ASP A 142 23.24 5.11 11.83
N GLY A 143 24.10 5.07 12.87
CA GLY A 143 23.68 4.94 14.27
C GLY A 143 23.35 3.52 14.69
N ASN A 144 24.10 2.54 14.19
CA ASN A 144 24.02 1.13 14.61
C ASN A 144 22.62 0.49 14.46
N ILE A 145 21.97 0.74 13.32
CA ILE A 145 20.75 0.05 12.95
C ILE A 145 21.09 -0.97 11.86
N ALA A 146 20.83 -2.24 12.15
CA ALA A 146 21.01 -3.33 11.21
C ALA A 146 19.65 -3.71 10.62
N LEU A 147 19.43 -3.39 9.34
CA LEU A 147 18.23 -3.78 8.61
C LEU A 147 18.38 -5.18 8.02
N SER A 148 17.35 -5.99 8.16
CA SER A 148 17.16 -7.22 7.41
C SER A 148 15.92 -7.08 6.55
N ASP A 149 16.06 -7.33 5.24
CA ASP A 149 14.93 -7.35 4.30
C ASP A 149 14.26 -8.71 4.30
N THR A 150 12.94 -8.72 4.10
CA THR A 150 12.19 -9.93 3.81
C THR A 150 11.54 -9.83 2.44
N PRO A 151 11.45 -10.93 1.68
CA PRO A 151 10.62 -10.96 0.47
C PRO A 151 9.21 -10.47 0.79
N GLY A 152 8.58 -9.76 -0.15
CA GLY A 152 7.16 -9.42 -0.02
C GLY A 152 6.34 -10.70 -0.06
N ILE A 153 5.70 -11.03 1.05
CA ILE A 153 4.90 -12.24 1.18
C ILE A 153 3.45 -11.81 1.40
N LEU A 154 2.58 -12.25 0.50
CA LEU A 154 1.14 -12.27 0.72
C LEU A 154 0.78 -13.51 1.54
N TRP A 155 -0.18 -13.37 2.45
CA TRP A 155 -0.74 -14.52 3.15
C TRP A 155 -1.61 -15.37 2.20
N PRO A 156 -1.75 -16.67 2.45
CA PRO A 156 -2.34 -17.62 1.49
C PRO A 156 -3.81 -17.38 1.20
N LYS A 157 -4.56 -16.76 2.12
CA LYS A 157 -6.01 -16.54 1.99
C LYS A 157 -6.37 -15.13 2.45
N ILE A 158 -6.98 -14.36 1.54
CA ILE A 158 -7.57 -13.05 1.83
C ILE A 158 -9.05 -13.32 2.12
N GLU A 159 -9.46 -13.15 3.39
CA GLU A 159 -10.83 -13.48 3.83
C GLU A 159 -11.85 -12.43 3.38
N ASN A 160 -11.46 -11.17 3.34
CA ASN A 160 -12.31 -10.09 2.88
C ASN A 160 -12.18 -9.93 1.35
N GLU A 161 -13.26 -10.19 0.62
CA GLU A 161 -13.29 -10.11 -0.85
C GLU A 161 -12.95 -8.69 -1.34
N ASN A 162 -13.49 -7.65 -0.69
CA ASN A 162 -13.19 -6.26 -1.03
C ASN A 162 -11.69 -5.94 -0.89
N SER A 163 -10.99 -6.56 0.07
CA SER A 163 -9.55 -6.43 0.20
C SER A 163 -8.81 -6.99 -1.02
N SER A 164 -9.30 -8.08 -1.62
CA SER A 164 -8.74 -8.63 -2.86
C SER A 164 -8.84 -7.64 -4.01
N TYR A 165 -10.01 -7.01 -4.18
CA TYR A 165 -10.19 -5.95 -5.19
C TYR A 165 -9.30 -4.73 -4.91
N ARG A 166 -9.21 -4.25 -3.66
CA ARG A 166 -8.35 -3.12 -3.26
C ARG A 166 -6.87 -3.39 -3.55
N LEU A 167 -6.40 -4.60 -3.25
CA LEU A 167 -5.04 -5.04 -3.56
C LEU A 167 -4.79 -5.10 -5.06
N ALA A 168 -5.77 -5.56 -5.84
CA ALA A 168 -5.70 -5.59 -7.29
C ALA A 168 -5.70 -4.17 -7.89
N VAL A 169 -6.60 -3.28 -7.45
CA VAL A 169 -6.66 -1.88 -7.88
C VAL A 169 -5.32 -1.18 -7.70
N THR A 170 -4.68 -1.35 -6.54
CA THR A 170 -3.41 -0.69 -6.21
C THR A 170 -2.17 -1.38 -6.80
N GLY A 171 -2.34 -2.58 -7.37
CA GLY A 171 -1.27 -3.36 -8.01
C GLY A 171 -0.41 -4.15 -7.03
N ALA A 172 -0.89 -4.41 -5.81
CA ALA A 172 -0.21 -5.24 -4.83
C ALA A 172 -0.22 -6.73 -5.21
N ILE A 173 -1.27 -7.17 -5.90
CA ILE A 173 -1.40 -8.52 -6.47
C ILE A 173 -1.45 -8.46 -8.01
N LYS A 174 -1.08 -9.59 -8.65
CA LYS A 174 -1.18 -9.71 -10.12
C LYS A 174 -2.64 -9.75 -10.53
N ASN A 175 -2.96 -9.08 -11.63
CA ASN A 175 -4.32 -9.05 -12.21
C ASN A 175 -4.75 -10.41 -12.82
N THR A 176 -3.91 -11.45 -12.75
CA THR A 176 -4.20 -12.77 -13.31
C THR A 176 -5.19 -13.60 -12.49
N ALA A 177 -5.50 -13.17 -11.27
CA ALA A 177 -6.40 -13.88 -10.35
C ALA A 177 -7.85 -13.35 -10.39
N ILE A 178 -8.07 -12.13 -10.89
CA ILE A 178 -9.37 -11.46 -10.98
C ILE A 178 -9.47 -10.85 -12.38
N ASP A 179 -10.67 -10.86 -12.96
CA ASP A 179 -10.91 -10.19 -14.24
C ASP A 179 -10.62 -8.68 -14.14
N PHE A 180 -9.92 -8.16 -15.13
CA PHE A 180 -9.47 -6.77 -15.10
C PHE A 180 -10.62 -5.77 -15.21
N GLU A 181 -11.70 -6.14 -15.91
CA GLU A 181 -12.90 -5.33 -16.02
C GLU A 181 -13.63 -5.28 -14.67
N ASP A 182 -13.67 -6.39 -13.91
CA ASP A 182 -14.26 -6.45 -12.57
C ASP A 182 -13.50 -5.58 -11.57
N ILE A 183 -12.15 -5.60 -11.62
CA ILE A 183 -11.31 -4.73 -10.79
C ILE A 183 -11.62 -3.26 -11.08
N ALA A 184 -11.74 -2.90 -12.36
CA ALA A 184 -12.02 -1.54 -12.77
C ALA A 184 -13.46 -1.11 -12.43
N LEU A 185 -14.41 -2.03 -12.50
CA LEU A 185 -15.79 -1.79 -12.13
C LEU A 185 -15.90 -1.50 -10.62
N PHE A 186 -15.30 -2.35 -9.79
CA PHE A 186 -15.20 -2.11 -8.34
C PHE A 186 -14.62 -0.73 -8.02
N ALA A 187 -13.50 -0.37 -8.66
CA ALA A 187 -12.88 0.93 -8.47
C ALA A 187 -13.77 2.08 -8.96
N ALA A 188 -14.46 1.90 -10.10
CA ALA A 188 -15.32 2.91 -10.69
C ALA A 188 -16.54 3.20 -9.79
N ASP A 189 -17.21 2.17 -9.28
CA ASP A 189 -18.33 2.34 -8.35
C ASP A 189 -17.88 3.05 -7.07
N TYR A 190 -16.76 2.64 -6.48
CA TYR A 190 -16.21 3.32 -5.30
C TYR A 190 -15.87 4.80 -5.56
N LEU A 191 -15.28 5.11 -6.72
CA LEU A 191 -14.92 6.49 -7.07
C LEU A 191 -16.14 7.39 -7.27
N ILE A 192 -17.23 6.85 -7.78
CA ILE A 192 -18.51 7.57 -7.94
C ILE A 192 -19.03 8.00 -6.56
N ASP A 193 -19.01 7.09 -5.61
CA ASP A 193 -19.55 7.32 -4.27
C ASP A 193 -18.64 8.22 -3.43
N ALA A 194 -17.34 7.94 -3.40
CA ALA A 194 -16.41 8.61 -2.48
C ALA A 194 -15.72 9.83 -3.09
N TYR A 195 -15.58 9.91 -4.42
CA TYR A 195 -14.73 10.91 -5.11
C TYR A 195 -15.37 11.48 -6.39
N SER A 196 -16.71 11.65 -6.40
CA SER A 196 -17.46 12.13 -7.57
C SER A 196 -16.89 13.40 -8.20
N GLU A 197 -16.46 14.36 -7.39
CA GLU A 197 -15.87 15.62 -7.88
C GLU A 197 -14.57 15.40 -8.65
N LYS A 198 -13.69 14.52 -8.15
CA LYS A 198 -12.43 14.18 -8.84
C LYS A 198 -12.68 13.47 -10.16
N VAL A 199 -13.71 12.61 -10.21
CA VAL A 199 -14.15 11.92 -11.44
C VAL A 199 -14.64 12.94 -12.47
N ILE A 200 -15.51 13.86 -12.06
CA ILE A 200 -16.05 14.93 -12.93
C ILE A 200 -14.91 15.78 -13.48
N GLU A 201 -14.01 16.24 -12.63
CA GLU A 201 -12.88 17.09 -13.01
C GLU A 201 -11.94 16.36 -13.98
N ARG A 202 -11.51 15.14 -13.64
CA ARG A 202 -10.54 14.36 -14.41
C ARG A 202 -11.00 14.07 -15.82
N TYR A 203 -12.26 13.65 -15.95
CA TYR A 203 -12.83 13.26 -17.23
C TYR A 203 -13.67 14.38 -17.88
N LYS A 204 -13.69 15.60 -17.30
CA LYS A 204 -14.46 16.76 -17.80
C LYS A 204 -15.93 16.42 -18.05
N LEU A 205 -16.54 15.71 -17.10
CA LEU A 205 -17.93 15.32 -17.19
C LEU A 205 -18.86 16.48 -16.80
N LYS A 206 -20.08 16.51 -17.32
CA LYS A 206 -21.10 17.50 -16.92
C LYS A 206 -21.72 17.13 -15.57
N GLN A 207 -21.83 15.84 -15.29
CA GLN A 207 -22.35 15.26 -14.04
C GLN A 207 -21.66 13.92 -13.78
N CYS A 208 -21.67 13.47 -12.53
CA CYS A 208 -21.15 12.17 -12.17
C CYS A 208 -22.05 11.06 -12.73
N PRO A 209 -21.52 10.02 -13.36
CA PRO A 209 -22.26 8.83 -13.72
C PRO A 209 -22.86 8.15 -12.48
N GLN A 210 -23.96 7.39 -12.67
CA GLN A 210 -24.62 6.70 -11.56
C GLN A 210 -24.07 5.31 -11.28
N THR A 211 -23.35 4.72 -12.24
CA THR A 211 -22.77 3.37 -12.10
C THR A 211 -21.36 3.32 -12.68
N GLY A 212 -20.55 2.39 -12.18
CA GLY A 212 -19.20 2.16 -12.69
C GLY A 212 -19.14 1.83 -14.16
N ILE A 213 -20.12 1.05 -14.67
CA ILE A 213 -20.25 0.76 -16.10
C ILE A 213 -20.43 2.04 -16.92
N GLN A 214 -21.25 2.97 -16.44
CA GLN A 214 -21.43 4.25 -17.12
C GLN A 214 -20.14 5.08 -17.09
N LEU A 215 -19.43 5.08 -15.96
CA LEU A 215 -18.13 5.77 -15.85
C LEU A 215 -17.12 5.17 -16.83
N LEU A 216 -16.96 3.86 -16.88
CA LEU A 216 -16.04 3.20 -17.82
C LEU A 216 -16.40 3.51 -19.28
N LYS A 217 -17.69 3.55 -19.63
CA LYS A 217 -18.14 3.98 -20.97
C LYS A 217 -17.78 5.44 -21.26
N GLU A 218 -17.93 6.35 -20.31
CA GLU A 218 -17.52 7.76 -20.47
C GLU A 218 -16.00 7.89 -20.64
N ILE A 219 -15.21 7.15 -19.84
CA ILE A 219 -13.76 7.08 -20.00
C ILE A 219 -13.41 6.61 -21.42
N GLY A 220 -14.03 5.51 -21.86
CA GLY A 220 -13.81 4.95 -23.19
C GLY A 220 -14.10 5.95 -24.31
N ARG A 221 -15.20 6.70 -24.23
CA ARG A 221 -15.52 7.77 -25.19
C ARG A 221 -14.48 8.89 -25.17
N ARG A 222 -14.13 9.37 -24.00
CA ARG A 222 -13.21 10.52 -23.81
C ARG A 222 -11.77 10.19 -24.19
N ARG A 223 -11.35 8.94 -24.01
CA ARG A 223 -9.99 8.47 -24.31
C ARG A 223 -9.88 7.79 -25.69
N GLY A 224 -10.97 7.74 -26.45
CA GLY A 224 -10.97 7.14 -27.79
C GLY A 224 -10.79 5.63 -27.79
N CYS A 225 -11.25 4.93 -26.74
CA CYS A 225 -11.22 3.46 -26.64
C CYS A 225 -12.40 2.89 -27.46
N LEU A 226 -12.28 2.91 -28.78
CA LEU A 226 -13.32 2.44 -29.69
C LEU A 226 -12.82 1.26 -30.51
N ARG A 227 -13.68 0.26 -30.67
CA ARG A 227 -13.53 -0.86 -31.62
C ARG A 227 -14.25 -0.51 -32.93
N ALA A 228 -14.13 -1.38 -33.93
CA ALA A 228 -14.86 -1.26 -35.19
C ALA A 228 -16.37 -1.11 -34.92
N GLY A 229 -17.03 -0.22 -35.66
CA GLY A 229 -18.44 0.09 -35.45
C GLY A 229 -18.75 1.07 -34.30
N GLY A 230 -17.74 1.72 -33.71
CA GLY A 230 -17.93 2.71 -32.65
C GLY A 230 -18.28 2.12 -31.26
N ILE A 231 -18.10 0.82 -31.09
CA ILE A 231 -18.34 0.14 -29.82
C ILE A 231 -17.22 0.47 -28.83
N ILE A 232 -17.58 0.79 -27.58
CA ILE A 232 -16.60 1.07 -26.52
C ILE A 232 -15.79 -0.20 -26.23
N ASP A 233 -14.47 -0.07 -26.25
CA ASP A 233 -13.54 -1.09 -25.76
C ASP A 233 -13.44 -0.99 -24.24
N MET A 234 -14.24 -1.81 -23.54
CA MET A 234 -14.32 -1.79 -22.07
C MET A 234 -13.00 -2.20 -21.43
N GLN A 235 -12.30 -3.19 -21.98
CA GLN A 235 -11.00 -3.63 -21.49
C GLN A 235 -10.01 -2.45 -21.47
N ARG A 236 -9.89 -1.73 -22.59
CA ARG A 236 -8.98 -0.59 -22.70
C ARG A 236 -9.38 0.58 -21.79
N ALA A 237 -10.70 0.82 -21.62
CA ALA A 237 -11.20 1.84 -20.70
C ALA A 237 -10.86 1.48 -19.24
N SER A 238 -10.96 0.20 -18.88
CA SER A 238 -10.59 -0.35 -17.57
C SER A 238 -9.10 -0.20 -17.30
N GLU A 239 -8.26 -0.54 -18.28
CA GLU A 239 -6.80 -0.36 -18.18
C GLU A 239 -6.42 1.10 -17.92
N ILE A 240 -7.05 2.04 -18.61
CA ILE A 240 -6.83 3.48 -18.40
C ILE A 240 -7.21 3.89 -16.98
N LEU A 241 -8.40 3.51 -16.51
CA LEU A 241 -8.85 3.88 -15.16
C LEU A 241 -7.86 3.37 -14.10
N ILE A 242 -7.51 2.09 -14.14
CA ILE A 242 -6.59 1.49 -13.16
C ILE A 242 -5.20 2.12 -13.24
N HIS A 243 -4.69 2.38 -14.44
CA HIS A 243 -3.42 3.09 -14.62
C HIS A 243 -3.46 4.51 -14.02
N GLU A 244 -4.53 5.26 -14.25
CA GLU A 244 -4.69 6.61 -13.74
C GLU A 244 -4.82 6.64 -12.20
N ILE A 245 -5.47 5.63 -11.58
CA ILE A 245 -5.50 5.44 -10.12
C ILE A 245 -4.09 5.17 -9.59
N ARG A 246 -3.36 4.24 -10.20
CA ARG A 246 -2.02 3.84 -9.75
C ARG A 246 -0.98 4.95 -9.89
N SER A 247 -1.08 5.73 -10.95
CA SER A 247 -0.18 6.86 -11.22
C SER A 247 -0.52 8.14 -10.44
N GLY A 248 -1.67 8.20 -9.75
CA GLY A 248 -2.14 9.41 -9.06
C GLY A 248 -2.74 10.47 -9.97
N ALA A 249 -3.03 10.15 -11.25
CA ALA A 249 -3.59 11.10 -12.21
C ALA A 249 -5.01 11.57 -11.85
N LEU A 250 -5.73 10.84 -10.99
CA LEU A 250 -7.00 11.23 -10.38
C LEU A 250 -6.84 12.03 -9.08
N GLY A 251 -5.62 12.34 -8.68
CA GLY A 251 -5.31 12.93 -7.37
C GLY A 251 -5.18 11.88 -6.27
N ALA A 252 -5.07 12.35 -5.04
CA ALA A 252 -4.92 11.51 -3.86
C ALA A 252 -6.23 10.76 -3.55
N LEU A 253 -6.17 9.43 -3.44
CA LEU A 253 -7.32 8.54 -3.25
C LEU A 253 -7.02 7.52 -2.16
N SER A 254 -8.02 7.17 -1.35
CA SER A 254 -7.98 6.03 -0.43
C SER A 254 -9.21 5.16 -0.66
N PHE A 255 -9.06 3.84 -0.59
CA PHE A 255 -10.12 2.88 -0.92
C PHE A 255 -10.74 2.22 0.30
N GLU A 256 -10.35 2.65 1.49
CA GLU A 256 -10.88 2.14 2.75
C GLU A 256 -10.67 3.13 3.89
N THR A 257 -11.62 3.14 4.81
CA THR A 257 -11.52 3.87 6.08
C THR A 257 -11.59 2.90 7.26
N PRO A 258 -11.12 3.27 8.46
CA PRO A 258 -11.26 2.40 9.63
C PRO A 258 -12.72 2.01 9.92
N GLU A 259 -13.67 2.90 9.69
CA GLU A 259 -15.10 2.65 9.87
C GLU A 259 -15.66 1.65 8.85
N MET A 260 -15.32 1.82 7.56
CA MET A 260 -15.70 0.86 6.52
C MET A 260 -15.24 -0.55 6.87
N ILE A 261 -13.98 -0.69 7.27
CA ILE A 261 -13.41 -2.00 7.61
C ILE A 261 -14.09 -2.60 8.85
N ALA A 262 -14.39 -1.79 9.85
CA ALA A 262 -15.13 -2.26 11.04
C ALA A 262 -16.51 -2.83 10.65
N ASN A 263 -17.22 -2.15 9.75
CA ASN A 263 -18.55 -2.59 9.26
C ASN A 263 -18.44 -3.87 8.41
N GLU A 264 -17.46 -3.95 7.48
CA GLU A 264 -17.21 -5.14 6.67
C GLU A 264 -16.87 -6.36 7.54
N THR A 265 -16.00 -6.18 8.53
CA THR A 265 -15.60 -7.25 9.46
C THR A 265 -16.76 -7.72 10.32
N ALA A 266 -17.63 -6.81 10.77
CA ALA A 266 -18.82 -7.17 11.54
C ALA A 266 -19.80 -8.01 10.69
N SER A 267 -19.97 -7.70 9.42
CA SER A 267 -20.82 -8.44 8.50
C SER A 267 -20.29 -9.87 8.24
N ILE A 268 -18.97 -10.01 8.01
CA ILE A 268 -18.34 -11.33 7.77
C ILE A 268 -18.46 -12.26 9.00
N ASN A 269 -18.43 -11.71 10.21
CA ASN A 269 -18.54 -12.49 11.44
C ASN A 269 -20.00 -12.85 11.82
N ALA A 270 -20.98 -12.27 11.15
CA ALA A 270 -22.40 -12.50 11.38
C ALA A 270 -23.00 -13.61 10.49
N ASP A 271 -22.29 -13.98 9.40
CA ASP A 271 -22.61 -15.08 8.47
C ASP A 271 -21.87 -16.37 8.90
#